data_f0cba9c2369c79291ce73cf4bf615386
#
_entry.id   f0cba9c2369c79291ce73cf4bf615386
#
_cell.length_a   1.000
_cell.length_b   1.000
_cell.length_c   1.000
_cell.angle_alpha   90.00
_cell.angle_beta   90.00
_cell.angle_gamma   90.00
#
_symmetry.space_group_name_H-M   'P 1'
#
loop_
_entity.id
_entity.type
_entity.pdbx_description
1 polymer ?
#
loop_
_entity_poly.entity_id
_entity_poly.type
_entity_poly.pdbx_seq_one_letter_code
_entity_poly.pdbx_strand_id
1 'polypeptide(L)'
;LGDVYKRQIPTRGGDWYDGGFWQGLFLHQWGIENDAIQATWEYLYKVVMLSNKSIERIDKFSATHTDAELPAYRAEVRAMRAMYYYYLMDLFGRVPLVLTSSPSMKDVVQSERKTIFDFVFKELQESAPLLAEVHSNQSGPYYGRITRPVVVFLLAKLALNAEVYTDNDWTDGRRPDGKNLFFEVDGNRLN
;
A
#
# COMPACT_ATOMS: atom_id res chain seq x y z
N LEU A 1 -20.57 4.42 -10.88
CA LEU A 1 -20.62 4.80 -12.31
C LEU A 1 -19.23 4.96 -12.92
N GLY A 2 -18.22 5.49 -12.21
CA GLY A 2 -16.86 5.65 -12.74
C GLY A 2 -16.19 4.34 -13.17
N ASP A 3 -16.42 3.24 -12.47
CA ASP A 3 -15.83 1.94 -12.81
C ASP A 3 -16.43 1.27 -14.05
N VAL A 4 -17.69 1.54 -14.35
CA VAL A 4 -18.35 1.00 -15.54
C VAL A 4 -17.73 1.61 -16.81
N TYR A 5 -17.47 2.89 -16.78
CA TYR A 5 -16.86 3.59 -17.94
C TYR A 5 -15.38 3.26 -18.13
N LYS A 6 -14.65 3.01 -17.06
CA LYS A 6 -13.23 2.59 -17.13
C LYS A 6 -13.03 1.21 -17.73
N ARG A 7 -14.07 0.37 -17.73
CA ARG A 7 -14.03 -0.98 -18.29
C ARG A 7 -14.55 -1.09 -19.72
N GLN A 8 -15.03 0.01 -20.28
CA GLN A 8 -15.48 0.02 -21.67
C GLN A 8 -14.29 0.22 -22.61
N ILE A 9 -14.21 -0.60 -23.63
CA ILE A 9 -13.24 -0.38 -24.73
C ILE A 9 -13.63 0.92 -25.40
N PRO A 10 -12.74 1.93 -25.48
CA PRO A 10 -13.03 3.16 -26.22
C PRO A 10 -13.37 2.81 -27.66
N THR A 11 -14.52 3.28 -28.12
CA THR A 11 -14.93 3.16 -29.51
C THR A 11 -14.04 4.03 -30.39
N ARG A 12 -13.83 3.61 -31.64
CA ARG A 12 -13.00 4.35 -32.60
C ARG A 12 -13.31 5.84 -32.64
N GLY A 13 -12.30 6.68 -32.43
CA GLY A 13 -12.34 8.10 -32.74
C GLY A 13 -13.02 9.00 -31.72
N GLY A 14 -13.31 8.56 -30.50
CA GLY A 14 -13.76 9.45 -29.43
C GLY A 14 -12.59 10.09 -28.67
N ASP A 15 -12.86 11.15 -27.90
CA ASP A 15 -11.86 11.87 -27.07
C ASP A 15 -11.10 10.97 -26.09
N TRP A 16 -11.60 9.78 -25.81
CA TRP A 16 -11.01 8.77 -24.92
C TRP A 16 -10.17 7.71 -25.65
N TYR A 17 -10.02 7.79 -26.96
CA TYR A 17 -9.24 6.79 -27.71
C TYR A 17 -7.74 6.89 -27.37
N ASP A 18 -7.23 8.09 -27.24
CA ASP A 18 -5.89 8.42 -26.75
C ASP A 18 -4.79 7.53 -27.36
N GLY A 19 -4.84 7.38 -28.69
CA GLY A 19 -3.92 6.52 -29.45
C GLY A 19 -4.03 5.01 -29.15
N GLY A 20 -5.10 4.57 -28.47
CA GLY A 20 -5.28 3.17 -28.05
C GLY A 20 -4.68 2.84 -26.69
N PHE A 21 -4.17 3.83 -25.96
CA PHE A 21 -3.54 3.65 -24.65
C PHE A 21 -4.44 2.91 -23.66
N TRP A 22 -5.67 3.40 -23.46
CA TRP A 22 -6.64 2.79 -22.56
C TRP A 22 -7.14 1.44 -23.06
N GLN A 23 -7.23 1.27 -24.38
CA GLN A 23 -7.58 0.00 -25.00
C GLN A 23 -6.50 -1.05 -24.71
N GLY A 24 -5.22 -0.70 -24.83
CA GLY A 24 -4.09 -1.57 -24.49
C GLY A 24 -4.14 -2.05 -23.05
N LEU A 25 -4.42 -1.16 -22.09
CA LEU A 25 -4.60 -1.53 -20.69
C LEU A 25 -5.81 -2.44 -20.48
N PHE A 26 -6.94 -2.15 -21.11
CA PHE A 26 -8.14 -2.98 -21.02
C PHE A 26 -7.94 -4.40 -21.59
N LEU A 27 -7.24 -4.51 -22.71
CA LEU A 27 -6.97 -5.79 -23.39
C LEU A 27 -5.79 -6.55 -22.77
N HIS A 28 -5.18 -6.03 -21.71
CA HIS A 28 -3.98 -6.61 -21.09
C HIS A 28 -2.79 -6.73 -22.08
N GLN A 29 -2.67 -5.79 -23.00
CA GLN A 29 -1.63 -5.73 -24.06
C GLN A 29 -0.58 -4.67 -23.74
N TRP A 30 -0.09 -4.65 -22.51
CA TRP A 30 0.99 -3.77 -22.10
C TRP A 30 2.33 -4.51 -22.10
N GLY A 31 3.39 -3.80 -22.44
CA GLY A 31 4.76 -4.25 -22.30
C GLY A 31 5.47 -3.49 -21.15
N ILE A 32 6.76 -3.76 -21.02
CA ILE A 32 7.64 -3.09 -20.04
C ILE A 32 7.80 -1.60 -20.32
N GLU A 33 7.53 -1.15 -21.53
CA GLU A 33 7.60 0.24 -21.98
C GLU A 33 6.29 1.03 -21.75
N ASN A 34 5.34 0.47 -21.01
CA ASN A 34 4.07 1.16 -20.77
C ASN A 34 4.24 2.30 -19.75
N ASP A 35 4.08 3.54 -20.20
CA ASP A 35 4.27 4.75 -19.41
C ASP A 35 3.40 4.79 -18.15
N ALA A 36 2.15 4.29 -18.20
CA ALA A 36 1.26 4.29 -17.03
C ALA A 36 1.78 3.35 -15.94
N ILE A 37 2.28 2.18 -16.31
CA ILE A 37 2.84 1.20 -15.38
C ILE A 37 4.11 1.75 -14.76
N GLN A 38 5.02 2.31 -15.59
CA GLN A 38 6.25 2.92 -15.11
C GLN A 38 5.98 4.10 -14.18
N ALA A 39 5.14 5.04 -14.59
CA ALA A 39 4.80 6.21 -13.78
C ALA A 39 4.14 5.83 -12.45
N THR A 40 3.30 4.78 -12.46
CA THR A 40 2.69 4.25 -11.23
C THR A 40 3.75 3.70 -10.27
N TRP A 41 4.68 2.88 -10.78
CA TRP A 41 5.79 2.33 -10.01
C TRP A 41 6.65 3.44 -9.38
N GLU A 42 7.09 4.39 -10.20
CA GLU A 42 7.93 5.51 -9.76
C GLU A 42 7.23 6.36 -8.70
N TYR A 43 5.94 6.66 -8.91
CA TYR A 43 5.13 7.43 -7.96
C TYR A 43 5.00 6.72 -6.61
N LEU A 44 4.66 5.43 -6.61
CA LEU A 44 4.48 4.67 -5.38
C LEU A 44 5.78 4.58 -4.59
N TYR A 45 6.91 4.30 -5.24
CA TYR A 45 8.21 4.27 -4.58
C TYR A 45 8.69 5.65 -4.12
N LYS A 46 8.37 6.71 -4.86
CA LYS A 46 8.66 8.08 -4.42
C LYS A 46 8.02 8.37 -3.06
N VAL A 47 6.76 7.97 -2.86
CA VAL A 47 6.07 8.17 -1.57
C VAL A 47 6.67 7.28 -0.48
N VAL A 48 7.03 6.02 -0.79
CA VAL A 48 7.74 5.15 0.15
C VAL A 48 9.05 5.79 0.61
N MET A 49 9.87 6.30 -0.32
CA MET A 49 11.14 6.94 0.01
C MET A 49 10.96 8.22 0.83
N LEU A 50 9.95 9.03 0.53
CA LEU A 50 9.61 10.21 1.33
C LEU A 50 9.14 9.81 2.73
N SER A 51 8.37 8.75 2.86
CA SER A 51 7.93 8.21 4.16
C SER A 51 9.13 7.72 4.98
N ASN A 52 10.06 6.96 4.38
CA ASN A 52 11.29 6.53 5.04
C ASN A 52 12.08 7.73 5.57
N LYS A 53 12.29 8.75 4.73
CA LYS A 53 13.00 9.97 5.11
C LYS A 53 12.30 10.73 6.25
N SER A 54 10.97 10.76 6.25
CA SER A 54 10.20 11.40 7.32
C SER A 54 10.31 10.63 8.62
N ILE A 55 10.24 9.30 8.60
CA ILE A 55 10.43 8.44 9.78
C ILE A 55 11.83 8.66 10.36
N GLU A 56 12.88 8.61 9.54
CA GLU A 56 14.26 8.83 9.97
C GLU A 56 14.45 10.22 10.63
N ARG A 57 13.78 11.25 10.09
CA ARG A 57 13.82 12.59 10.69
C ARG A 57 13.09 12.67 12.01
N ILE A 58 11.91 12.06 12.12
CA ILE A 58 11.16 11.99 13.37
C ILE A 58 11.98 11.23 14.42
N ASP A 59 12.57 10.10 14.08
CA ASP A 59 13.39 9.30 14.98
C ASP A 59 14.62 10.08 15.47
N LYS A 60 15.29 10.79 14.56
CA LYS A 60 16.42 11.67 14.94
C LYS A 60 15.98 12.81 15.85
N PHE A 61 14.84 13.43 15.60
CA PHE A 61 14.29 14.52 16.42
C PHE A 61 13.89 14.01 17.82
N SER A 62 13.21 12.86 17.89
CA SER A 62 12.78 12.22 19.14
C SER A 62 13.94 11.83 20.06
N ALA A 63 15.12 11.62 19.50
CA ALA A 63 16.32 11.29 20.31
C ALA A 63 16.78 12.47 21.21
N THR A 64 16.40 13.70 20.89
CA THR A 64 16.82 14.93 21.59
C THR A 64 15.66 15.78 22.09
N HIS A 65 14.41 15.49 21.69
CA HIS A 65 13.22 16.27 22.03
C HIS A 65 12.12 15.35 22.49
N THR A 66 11.40 15.76 23.52
CA THR A 66 10.21 15.08 24.02
C THR A 66 8.98 15.89 23.61
N ASP A 67 8.12 15.27 22.81
CA ASP A 67 6.83 15.82 22.38
C ASP A 67 5.79 14.69 22.37
N ALA A 68 4.68 14.90 23.00
CA ALA A 68 3.62 13.90 23.16
C ALA A 68 2.96 13.50 21.83
N GLU A 69 3.05 14.34 20.79
CA GLU A 69 2.45 14.09 19.47
C GLU A 69 3.37 13.30 18.53
N LEU A 70 4.68 13.25 18.78
CA LEU A 70 5.63 12.57 17.90
C LEU A 70 5.29 11.09 17.62
N PRO A 71 4.84 10.30 18.61
CA PRO A 71 4.42 8.91 18.33
C PRO A 71 3.26 8.83 17.33
N ALA A 72 2.29 9.74 17.44
CA ALA A 72 1.16 9.79 16.51
C ALA A 72 1.58 10.22 15.10
N TYR A 73 2.42 11.23 14.95
CA TYR A 73 2.96 11.63 13.65
C TYR A 73 3.80 10.52 13.00
N ARG A 74 4.62 9.84 13.81
CA ARG A 74 5.40 8.70 13.34
C ARG A 74 4.49 7.56 12.87
N ALA A 75 3.45 7.25 13.62
CA ALA A 75 2.47 6.21 13.27
C ALA A 75 1.74 6.56 11.97
N GLU A 76 1.36 7.82 11.77
CA GLU A 76 0.71 8.28 10.55
C GLU A 76 1.60 8.08 9.30
N VAL A 77 2.90 8.44 9.40
CA VAL A 77 3.85 8.24 8.29
C VAL A 77 4.13 6.75 8.06
N ARG A 78 4.19 5.93 9.11
CA ARG A 78 4.31 4.47 9.00
C ARG A 78 3.11 3.87 8.28
N ALA A 79 1.90 4.27 8.67
CA ALA A 79 0.66 3.82 8.04
C ALA A 79 0.59 4.27 6.57
N MET A 80 1.05 5.48 6.23
CA MET A 80 1.18 5.94 4.84
C MET A 80 2.13 5.05 4.05
N ARG A 81 3.34 4.78 4.57
CA ARG A 81 4.30 3.88 3.94
C ARG A 81 3.70 2.49 3.69
N ALA A 82 3.01 1.94 4.69
CA ALA A 82 2.35 0.65 4.59
C ALA A 82 1.24 0.66 3.52
N MET A 83 0.44 1.70 3.43
CA MET A 83 -0.58 1.87 2.39
C MET A 83 0.03 1.87 0.99
N TYR A 84 1.15 2.52 0.79
CA TYR A 84 1.82 2.53 -0.52
C TYR A 84 2.50 1.20 -0.85
N TYR A 85 3.01 0.47 0.15
CA TYR A 85 3.45 -0.92 -0.04
C TYR A 85 2.28 -1.88 -0.33
N TYR A 86 1.10 -1.63 0.26
CA TYR A 86 -0.11 -2.36 -0.11
C TYR A 86 -0.42 -2.18 -1.61
N TYR A 87 -0.40 -0.95 -2.13
CA TYR A 87 -0.61 -0.72 -3.57
C TYR A 87 0.48 -1.34 -4.45
N LEU A 88 1.75 -1.27 -4.02
CA LEU A 88 2.84 -1.93 -4.73
C LEU A 88 2.63 -3.45 -4.79
N MET A 89 2.28 -4.07 -3.68
CA MET A 89 2.00 -5.51 -3.60
C MET A 89 0.78 -5.91 -4.43
N ASP A 90 -0.29 -5.12 -4.38
CA ASP A 90 -1.54 -5.41 -5.08
C ASP A 90 -1.38 -5.31 -6.61
N LEU A 91 -0.66 -4.29 -7.08
CA LEU A 91 -0.46 -4.02 -8.50
C LEU A 91 0.68 -4.82 -9.12
N PHE A 92 1.77 -5.05 -8.39
CA PHE A 92 3.02 -5.62 -8.95
C PHE A 92 3.43 -6.95 -8.30
N GLY A 93 2.77 -7.37 -7.24
CA GLY A 93 3.05 -8.64 -6.55
C GLY A 93 4.35 -8.60 -5.77
N ARG A 94 5.44 -9.17 -6.32
CA ARG A 94 6.77 -9.19 -5.72
C ARG A 94 7.52 -7.89 -6.00
N VAL A 95 7.85 -7.15 -4.96
CA VAL A 95 8.48 -5.84 -5.05
C VAL A 95 9.62 -5.71 -4.02
N PRO A 96 10.62 -4.84 -4.24
CA PRO A 96 11.65 -4.56 -3.26
C PRO A 96 11.08 -3.95 -1.97
N LEU A 97 11.45 -4.50 -0.82
CA LEU A 97 11.13 -3.94 0.48
C LEU A 97 12.27 -3.06 0.97
N VAL A 98 12.12 -1.75 0.82
CA VAL A 98 13.14 -0.75 1.16
C VAL A 98 12.64 0.12 2.32
N LEU A 99 13.34 0.07 3.46
CA LEU A 99 12.93 0.74 4.71
C LEU A 99 13.85 1.91 5.11
N THR A 100 14.77 2.29 4.25
CA THR A 100 15.65 3.45 4.43
C THR A 100 15.49 4.46 3.30
N SER A 101 15.78 5.73 3.57
CA SER A 101 15.71 6.79 2.56
C SER A 101 16.91 6.84 1.60
N SER A 102 17.96 6.07 1.87
CA SER A 102 19.18 6.00 1.06
C SER A 102 19.67 4.56 0.96
N PRO A 103 18.93 3.68 0.27
CA PRO A 103 19.31 2.28 0.13
C PRO A 103 20.57 2.14 -0.73
N SER A 104 21.43 1.18 -0.38
CA SER A 104 22.44 0.70 -1.31
C SER A 104 21.76 -0.08 -2.45
N MET A 105 22.26 0.02 -3.67
CA MET A 105 21.74 -0.76 -4.80
C MET A 105 21.78 -2.28 -4.55
N LYS A 106 22.67 -2.74 -3.66
CA LYS A 106 22.76 -4.15 -3.27
C LYS A 106 21.57 -4.61 -2.40
N ASP A 107 20.94 -3.67 -1.71
CA ASP A 107 19.83 -3.93 -0.77
C ASP A 107 18.45 -3.84 -1.46
N VAL A 108 18.43 -3.34 -2.71
CA VAL A 108 17.22 -3.24 -3.52
C VAL A 108 16.99 -4.56 -4.23
N VAL A 109 16.45 -5.54 -3.50
CA VAL A 109 16.15 -6.89 -4.00
C VAL A 109 14.66 -7.15 -3.92
N GLN A 110 14.14 -7.85 -4.92
CA GLN A 110 12.75 -8.27 -4.95
C GLN A 110 12.43 -9.19 -3.77
N SER A 111 11.39 -8.88 -3.03
CA SER A 111 10.87 -9.65 -1.91
C SER A 111 9.64 -10.45 -2.33
N GLU A 112 9.39 -11.57 -1.67
CA GLU A 112 8.16 -12.34 -1.87
C GLU A 112 6.93 -11.53 -1.45
N ARG A 113 5.80 -11.75 -2.14
CA ARG A 113 4.55 -11.06 -1.87
C ARG A 113 4.09 -11.22 -0.41
N LYS A 114 4.23 -12.43 0.14
CA LYS A 114 3.95 -12.69 1.55
C LYS A 114 4.79 -11.83 2.49
N THR A 115 6.06 -11.60 2.19
CA THR A 115 6.94 -10.74 3.00
C THR A 115 6.43 -9.31 3.03
N ILE A 116 5.98 -8.80 1.89
CA ILE A 116 5.38 -7.46 1.82
C ILE A 116 4.06 -7.41 2.58
N PHE A 117 3.21 -8.44 2.45
CA PHE A 117 1.96 -8.56 3.19
C PHE A 117 2.19 -8.53 4.70
N ASP A 118 3.10 -9.37 5.21
CA ASP A 118 3.42 -9.44 6.64
C ASP A 118 3.93 -8.09 7.16
N PHE A 119 4.80 -7.42 6.39
CA PHE A 119 5.28 -6.07 6.70
C PHE A 119 4.15 -5.05 6.77
N VAL A 120 3.32 -4.97 5.73
CA VAL A 120 2.20 -4.02 5.65
C VAL A 120 1.23 -4.24 6.80
N PHE A 121 0.84 -5.48 7.04
CA PHE A 121 -0.08 -5.85 8.11
C PHE A 121 0.46 -5.40 9.48
N LYS A 122 1.71 -5.73 9.77
CA LYS A 122 2.38 -5.36 11.03
C LYS A 122 2.46 -3.84 11.21
N GLU A 123 2.89 -3.10 10.18
CA GLU A 123 2.98 -1.64 10.24
C GLU A 123 1.63 -0.99 10.54
N LEU A 124 0.57 -1.46 9.90
CA LEU A 124 -0.79 -0.95 10.13
C LEU A 124 -1.30 -1.31 11.53
N GLN A 125 -1.11 -2.55 11.96
CA GLN A 125 -1.53 -3.02 13.27
C GLN A 125 -0.86 -2.25 14.41
N GLU A 126 0.45 -2.02 14.32
CA GLU A 126 1.21 -1.25 15.32
C GLU A 126 0.87 0.26 15.28
N SER A 127 0.48 0.80 14.13
CA SER A 127 0.14 2.21 13.99
C SER A 127 -1.27 2.53 14.49
N ALA A 128 -2.24 1.63 14.30
CA ALA A 128 -3.65 1.86 14.59
C ALA A 128 -3.94 2.45 15.98
N PRO A 129 -3.38 1.91 17.09
CA PRO A 129 -3.68 2.42 18.43
C PRO A 129 -3.11 3.82 18.74
N LEU A 130 -2.15 4.29 17.91
CA LEU A 130 -1.51 5.60 18.08
C LEU A 130 -2.17 6.70 17.26
N LEU A 131 -3.14 6.36 16.41
CA LEU A 131 -3.82 7.29 15.52
C LEU A 131 -5.15 7.78 16.07
N ALA A 132 -5.53 8.99 15.68
CA ALA A 132 -6.80 9.59 16.09
C ALA A 132 -8.00 8.77 15.59
N GLU A 133 -8.98 8.57 16.46
CA GLU A 133 -10.23 7.83 16.17
C GLU A 133 -11.30 8.76 15.61
N VAL A 134 -10.98 9.41 14.48
CA VAL A 134 -11.85 10.35 13.78
C VAL A 134 -11.89 10.07 12.28
N HIS A 135 -13.00 10.41 11.64
CA HIS A 135 -13.12 10.26 10.18
C HIS A 135 -12.40 11.40 9.46
N SER A 136 -11.45 11.05 8.60
CA SER A 136 -10.64 12.01 7.83
C SER A 136 -11.31 12.58 6.57
N ASN A 137 -12.52 12.16 6.27
CA ASN A 137 -13.33 12.68 5.16
C ASN A 137 -14.25 13.85 5.57
N GLN A 138 -14.18 14.27 6.83
CA GLN A 138 -14.94 15.40 7.36
C GLN A 138 -14.03 16.62 7.52
N SER A 139 -14.56 17.82 7.26
CA SER A 139 -13.81 19.07 7.43
C SER A 139 -13.32 19.21 8.88
N GLY A 140 -12.04 19.56 9.04
CA GLY A 140 -11.42 19.72 10.36
C GLY A 140 -9.91 19.43 10.33
N PRO A 141 -9.24 19.40 11.49
CA PRO A 141 -7.79 19.25 11.59
C PRO A 141 -7.25 17.91 11.09
N TYR A 142 -8.12 16.92 10.92
CA TYR A 142 -7.76 15.58 10.42
C TYR A 142 -8.21 15.34 8.97
N TYR A 143 -8.74 16.35 8.29
CA TYR A 143 -9.18 16.20 6.90
C TYR A 143 -8.02 15.78 6.00
N GLY A 144 -8.20 14.66 5.28
CA GLY A 144 -7.20 14.11 4.36
C GLY A 144 -6.00 13.41 5.03
N ARG A 145 -5.95 13.34 6.37
CA ARG A 145 -4.89 12.63 7.12
C ARG A 145 -5.20 11.14 7.25
N ILE A 146 -4.17 10.35 7.55
CA ILE A 146 -4.36 8.94 7.87
C ILE A 146 -4.75 8.82 9.34
N THR A 147 -5.98 8.38 9.57
CA THR A 147 -6.56 8.19 10.89
C THR A 147 -6.83 6.71 11.15
N ARG A 148 -7.16 6.34 12.39
CA ARG A 148 -7.43 4.94 12.76
C ARG A 148 -8.49 4.27 11.88
N PRO A 149 -9.65 4.88 11.55
CA PRO A 149 -10.61 4.28 10.62
C PRO A 149 -10.05 3.94 9.25
N VAL A 150 -9.12 4.76 8.71
CA VAL A 150 -8.45 4.49 7.44
C VAL A 150 -7.57 3.24 7.55
N VAL A 151 -6.81 3.13 8.64
CA VAL A 151 -5.93 1.97 8.89
C VAL A 151 -6.76 0.69 9.10
N VAL A 152 -7.83 0.74 9.87
CA VAL A 152 -8.73 -0.42 10.08
C VAL A 152 -9.36 -0.87 8.76
N PHE A 153 -9.75 0.07 7.89
CA PHE A 153 -10.26 -0.27 6.56
C PHE A 153 -9.19 -0.96 5.68
N LEU A 154 -7.93 -0.50 5.74
CA LEU A 154 -6.83 -1.17 5.03
C LEU A 154 -6.55 -2.58 5.57
N LEU A 155 -6.60 -2.76 6.90
CA LEU A 155 -6.47 -4.08 7.52
C LEU A 155 -7.59 -5.02 7.08
N ALA A 156 -8.84 -4.54 6.99
CA ALA A 156 -9.96 -5.33 6.49
C ALA A 156 -9.75 -5.74 5.03
N LYS A 157 -9.25 -4.84 4.17
CA LYS A 157 -8.89 -5.17 2.76
C LYS A 157 -7.80 -6.23 2.68
N LEU A 158 -6.77 -6.12 3.53
CA LEU A 158 -5.70 -7.11 3.61
C LEU A 158 -6.23 -8.48 4.07
N ALA A 159 -7.08 -8.51 5.08
CA ALA A 159 -7.67 -9.75 5.59
C ALA A 159 -8.52 -10.46 4.53
N LEU A 160 -9.36 -9.71 3.81
CA LEU A 160 -10.20 -10.26 2.74
C LEU A 160 -9.40 -10.89 1.58
N ASN A 161 -8.19 -10.39 1.33
CA ASN A 161 -7.34 -10.86 0.24
C ASN A 161 -6.09 -11.61 0.74
N ALA A 162 -6.04 -11.95 2.02
CA ALA A 162 -4.86 -12.54 2.65
C ALA A 162 -4.42 -13.85 1.98
N GLU A 163 -5.37 -14.68 1.55
CA GLU A 163 -5.10 -15.92 0.84
C GLU A 163 -4.29 -15.66 -0.45
N VAL A 164 -4.67 -14.64 -1.22
CA VAL A 164 -3.98 -14.25 -2.46
C VAL A 164 -2.59 -13.67 -2.16
N TYR A 165 -2.49 -12.81 -1.16
CA TYR A 165 -1.23 -12.13 -0.85
C TYR A 165 -0.19 -13.05 -0.19
N THR A 166 -0.62 -14.10 0.50
CA THR A 166 0.26 -15.07 1.16
C THR A 166 0.66 -16.24 0.27
N ASP A 167 0.03 -16.36 -0.90
CA ASP A 167 0.39 -17.34 -1.91
C ASP A 167 1.59 -16.86 -2.74
N ASN A 168 2.76 -17.44 -2.50
CA ASN A 168 3.99 -17.08 -3.23
C ASN A 168 4.11 -17.79 -4.58
N ASP A 169 3.35 -18.87 -4.80
CA ASP A 169 3.38 -19.64 -6.05
C ASP A 169 1.96 -20.06 -6.47
N TRP A 170 1.24 -19.14 -7.06
CA TRP A 170 -0.10 -19.38 -7.59
C TRP A 170 -0.13 -20.34 -8.80
N THR A 171 1.04 -20.73 -9.35
CA THR A 171 1.16 -21.61 -10.51
C THR A 171 1.14 -23.10 -10.14
N ASP A 172 1.38 -23.45 -8.89
CA ASP A 172 1.45 -24.82 -8.39
C ASP A 172 0.08 -25.50 -8.25
N GLY A 173 -1.01 -24.78 -8.51
CA GLY A 173 -2.40 -25.25 -8.38
C GLY A 173 -2.89 -25.42 -6.95
N ARG A 174 -2.05 -25.10 -5.95
CA ARG A 174 -2.40 -25.09 -4.53
C ARG A 174 -2.84 -23.69 -4.15
N ARG A 175 -3.75 -23.60 -3.20
CA ARG A 175 -4.13 -22.33 -2.59
C ARG A 175 -3.83 -22.41 -1.09
N PRO A 176 -3.38 -21.32 -0.47
CA PRO A 176 -3.26 -21.27 0.96
C PRO A 176 -4.59 -21.64 1.61
N ASP A 177 -4.55 -22.45 2.67
CA ASP A 177 -5.76 -22.75 3.42
C ASP A 177 -6.13 -21.55 4.28
N GLY A 178 -7.07 -20.74 3.80
CA GLY A 178 -7.55 -19.53 4.48
C GLY A 178 -8.09 -19.80 5.89
N LYS A 179 -8.41 -21.05 6.24
CA LYS A 179 -8.86 -21.44 7.59
C LYS A 179 -7.80 -21.20 8.67
N ASN A 180 -6.52 -21.20 8.30
CA ASN A 180 -5.42 -20.97 9.21
C ASN A 180 -4.92 -19.51 9.20
N LEU A 181 -5.48 -18.67 8.33
CA LEU A 181 -5.19 -17.23 8.32
C LEU A 181 -6.12 -16.55 9.31
N PHE A 182 -5.54 -16.05 10.39
CA PHE A 182 -6.25 -15.23 11.35
C PHE A 182 -5.40 -14.01 11.70
N PHE A 183 -6.08 -12.92 12.04
CA PHE A 183 -5.47 -11.66 12.39
C PHE A 183 -6.03 -11.21 13.74
N GLU A 184 -5.20 -10.61 14.56
CA GLU A 184 -5.64 -9.96 15.79
C GLU A 184 -5.65 -8.45 15.57
N VAL A 185 -6.80 -7.83 15.77
CA VAL A 185 -6.96 -6.38 15.76
C VAL A 185 -7.64 -6.00 17.07
N ASP A 186 -7.01 -5.15 17.86
CA ASP A 186 -7.50 -4.71 19.18
C ASP A 186 -7.88 -5.89 20.11
N GLY A 187 -7.11 -6.97 20.11
CA GLY A 187 -7.36 -8.17 20.88
C GLY A 187 -8.50 -9.06 20.36
N ASN A 188 -9.08 -8.72 19.23
CA ASN A 188 -10.09 -9.54 18.57
C ASN A 188 -9.46 -10.33 17.41
N ARG A 189 -9.72 -11.64 17.42
CA ARG A 189 -9.31 -12.52 16.34
C ARG A 189 -10.31 -12.39 15.18
N LEU A 190 -9.78 -12.08 13.99
CA LEU A 190 -10.50 -12.07 12.73
C LEU A 190 -10.08 -13.29 11.92
N ASN A 191 -11.05 -14.04 11.40
CA ASN A 191 -10.85 -15.20 10.52
C ASN A 191 -11.21 -14.84 9.09
#